data_8bdd234122ee226035bbcf37fb771103
#
_entry.id   8bdd234122ee226035bbcf37fb771103
#
_cell.length_a   1.000
_cell.length_b   1.000
_cell.length_c   1.000
_cell.angle_alpha   90.00
_cell.angle_beta   90.00
_cell.angle_gamma   90.00
#
_symmetry.space_group_name_H-M   'P 1'
#
loop_
_entity.id
_entity.type
_entity.pdbx_description
1 polymer ?
#
loop_
_entity_poly.entity_id
_entity_poly.type
_entity_poly.pdbx_seq_one_letter_code
_entity_poly.pdbx_strand_id
1 'polypeptide(L)'
;EGGAIADATAAALSGKRRVALLGTAFTANENSFFAQRLRRRGLEVVLDEPAARAELDRLIYDELTVDVVREEAASWFVARLERLLVRCDAVVLGCTELSMLLDAEARKRYAGVVFDTATLHAEAAVRFALREE
;
A
#
# COMPACT_ATOMS: atom_id res chain seq x y z
N GLU A 1 -12.91 -4.75 10.31
CA GLU A 1 -11.45 -4.64 10.32
C GLU A 1 -10.90 -3.93 9.08
N GLY A 2 -11.33 -4.34 7.90
CA GLY A 2 -10.92 -3.65 6.68
C GLY A 2 -11.28 -2.17 6.71
N GLY A 3 -12.41 -1.82 7.31
CA GLY A 3 -12.83 -0.44 7.49
C GLY A 3 -11.90 0.34 8.41
N ALA A 4 -11.45 -0.28 9.51
CA ALA A 4 -10.55 0.38 10.46
C ALA A 4 -9.18 0.63 9.83
N ILE A 5 -8.65 -0.31 9.06
CA ILE A 5 -7.37 -0.15 8.36
C ILE A 5 -7.48 0.96 7.32
N ALA A 6 -8.55 0.98 6.54
CA ALA A 6 -8.77 2.01 5.52
C ALA A 6 -8.92 3.39 6.17
N ASP A 7 -9.63 3.49 7.28
CA ASP A 7 -9.81 4.75 7.99
C ASP A 7 -8.49 5.26 8.58
N ALA A 8 -7.68 4.37 9.16
CA ALA A 8 -6.37 4.73 9.69
C ALA A 8 -5.44 5.18 8.55
N THR A 9 -5.51 4.51 7.41
CA THR A 9 -4.73 4.87 6.23
C THR A 9 -5.14 6.26 5.73
N ALA A 10 -6.44 6.51 5.61
CA ALA A 10 -6.93 7.81 5.16
C ALA A 10 -6.50 8.93 6.11
N ALA A 11 -6.51 8.68 7.42
CA ALA A 11 -6.06 9.66 8.39
C ALA A 11 -4.57 9.97 8.23
N ALA A 12 -3.74 8.94 7.98
CA ALA A 12 -2.31 9.11 7.76
C ALA A 12 -2.02 9.87 6.46
N LEU A 13 -2.97 9.84 5.51
CA LEU A 13 -2.84 10.51 4.21
C LEU A 13 -3.41 11.94 4.23
N SER A 14 -3.63 12.50 5.39
CA SER A 14 -4.15 13.86 5.52
C SER A 14 -3.33 14.85 4.68
N GLY A 15 -4.01 15.66 3.87
CA GLY A 15 -3.35 16.58 2.94
C GLY A 15 -3.01 15.99 1.57
N LYS A 16 -3.13 14.68 1.41
CA LYS A 16 -2.96 14.03 0.11
C LYS A 16 -4.30 13.99 -0.61
N ARG A 17 -4.27 13.95 -1.92
CA ARG A 17 -5.49 13.91 -2.74
C ARG A 17 -5.58 12.67 -3.60
N ARG A 18 -4.51 12.35 -4.30
CA ARG A 18 -4.46 11.23 -5.23
C ARG A 18 -3.48 10.20 -4.73
N VAL A 19 -3.96 8.97 -4.51
CA VAL A 19 -3.13 7.90 -3.99
C VAL A 19 -3.22 6.69 -4.89
N ALA A 20 -2.10 6.00 -5.07
CA ALA A 20 -2.06 4.73 -5.77
C ALA A 20 -2.23 3.61 -4.76
N LEU A 21 -3.05 2.62 -5.09
CA LEU A 21 -3.27 1.46 -4.23
C LEU A 21 -2.65 0.23 -4.89
N LEU A 22 -1.69 -0.38 -4.21
CA LEU A 22 -1.01 -1.59 -4.66
C LEU A 22 -1.35 -2.75 -3.74
N GLY A 23 -1.44 -3.94 -4.31
CA GLY A 23 -1.74 -5.14 -3.54
C GLY A 23 -2.15 -6.27 -4.45
N THR A 24 -2.77 -7.30 -3.86
CA THR A 24 -3.35 -8.38 -4.64
C THR A 24 -4.56 -7.88 -5.42
N ALA A 25 -4.98 -8.64 -6.43
CA ALA A 25 -6.17 -8.30 -7.21
C ALA A 25 -7.41 -8.15 -6.33
N PHE A 26 -7.46 -8.82 -5.20
CA PHE A 26 -8.57 -8.71 -4.25
C PHE A 26 -8.65 -7.32 -3.64
N THR A 27 -7.52 -6.70 -3.33
CA THR A 27 -7.47 -5.39 -2.68
C THR A 27 -7.33 -4.25 -3.68
N ALA A 28 -6.45 -4.40 -4.65
CA ALA A 28 -6.13 -3.35 -5.62
C ALA A 28 -7.02 -3.48 -6.85
N ASN A 29 -8.29 -3.21 -6.67
CA ASN A 29 -9.26 -3.16 -7.78
C ASN A 29 -10.28 -2.06 -7.51
N GLU A 30 -10.97 -1.62 -8.56
CA GLU A 30 -11.91 -0.49 -8.49
C GLU A 30 -13.05 -0.72 -7.51
N ASN A 31 -13.47 -1.97 -7.34
CA ASN A 31 -14.62 -2.31 -6.53
C ASN A 31 -14.26 -2.89 -5.16
N SER A 32 -12.97 -2.89 -4.79
CA SER A 32 -12.57 -3.43 -3.51
C SER A 32 -13.14 -2.57 -2.37
N PHE A 33 -13.42 -3.23 -1.26
CA PHE A 33 -13.88 -2.55 -0.06
C PHE A 33 -12.88 -1.47 0.37
N PHE A 34 -11.59 -1.79 0.30
CA PHE A 34 -10.54 -0.88 0.71
C PHE A 34 -10.51 0.38 -0.17
N ALA A 35 -10.57 0.21 -1.49
CA ALA A 35 -10.58 1.33 -2.43
C ALA A 35 -11.81 2.22 -2.21
N GLN A 36 -12.99 1.61 -2.05
CA GLN A 36 -14.21 2.34 -1.80
C GLN A 36 -14.15 3.14 -0.50
N ARG A 37 -13.57 2.55 0.53
CA ARG A 37 -13.45 3.22 1.81
C ARG A 37 -12.52 4.42 1.76
N LEU A 38 -11.40 4.31 1.04
CA LEU A 38 -10.50 5.45 0.82
C LEU A 38 -11.22 6.56 0.05
N ARG A 39 -12.01 6.22 -0.96
CA ARG A 39 -12.77 7.19 -1.73
C ARG A 39 -13.78 7.92 -0.87
N ARG A 40 -14.44 7.23 0.03
CA ARG A 40 -15.38 7.85 0.97
C ARG A 40 -14.73 8.87 1.89
N ARG A 41 -13.43 8.73 2.11
CA ARG A 41 -12.65 9.68 2.89
C ARG A 41 -12.12 10.84 2.04
N GLY A 42 -12.56 10.93 0.78
CA GLY A 42 -12.21 12.04 -0.09
C GLY A 42 -10.97 11.84 -0.92
N LEU A 43 -10.43 10.62 -0.96
CA LEU A 43 -9.23 10.33 -1.73
C LEU A 43 -9.59 9.84 -3.14
N GLU A 44 -8.80 10.28 -4.13
CA GLU A 44 -8.87 9.71 -5.46
C GLU A 44 -7.92 8.51 -5.48
N VAL A 45 -8.46 7.33 -5.78
CA VAL A 45 -7.67 6.10 -5.78
C VAL A 45 -7.30 5.73 -7.20
N VAL A 46 -6.00 5.59 -7.45
CA VAL A 46 -5.45 5.22 -8.75
C VAL A 46 -4.89 3.81 -8.65
N LEU A 47 -5.17 3.01 -9.67
CA LEU A 47 -4.60 1.66 -9.79
C LEU A 47 -3.49 1.70 -10.83
N ASP A 48 -2.51 0.82 -10.69
CA ASP A 48 -1.45 0.69 -11.68
C ASP A 48 -2.02 0.08 -12.97
N GLU A 49 -1.21 0.05 -14.02
CA GLU A 49 -1.62 -0.53 -15.30
C GLU A 49 -1.96 -2.01 -15.14
N PRO A 50 -2.90 -2.56 -15.93
CA PRO A 50 -3.34 -3.95 -15.78
C PRO A 50 -2.19 -4.97 -15.80
N ALA A 51 -1.22 -4.80 -16.69
CA ALA A 51 -0.08 -5.71 -16.77
C ALA A 51 0.78 -5.65 -15.51
N ALA A 52 1.00 -4.45 -14.96
CA ALA A 52 1.75 -4.28 -13.73
C ALA A 52 1.01 -4.87 -12.53
N ARG A 53 -0.31 -4.71 -12.49
CA ARG A 53 -1.13 -5.30 -11.43
C ARG A 53 -1.07 -6.82 -11.46
N ALA A 54 -1.12 -7.41 -12.65
CA ALA A 54 -1.03 -8.86 -12.81
C ALA A 54 0.33 -9.39 -12.34
N GLU A 55 1.40 -8.70 -12.70
CA GLU A 55 2.74 -9.09 -12.28
C GLU A 55 2.91 -8.98 -10.77
N LEU A 56 2.40 -7.91 -10.16
CA LEU A 56 2.49 -7.74 -8.72
C LEU A 56 1.70 -8.83 -7.97
N ASP A 57 0.51 -9.16 -8.47
CA ASP A 57 -0.30 -10.23 -7.90
C ASP A 57 0.46 -11.55 -7.94
N ARG A 58 1.09 -11.85 -9.08
CA ARG A 58 1.91 -13.06 -9.24
C ARG A 58 3.08 -13.07 -8.26
N LEU A 59 3.80 -11.95 -8.13
CA LEU A 59 4.93 -11.83 -7.21
C LEU A 59 4.50 -12.10 -5.77
N ILE A 60 3.37 -11.56 -5.36
CA ILE A 60 2.87 -11.76 -4.01
C ILE A 60 2.60 -13.24 -3.74
N TYR A 61 1.83 -13.88 -4.61
CA TYR A 61 1.41 -15.27 -4.39
C TYR A 61 2.52 -16.29 -4.64
N ASP A 62 3.36 -16.06 -5.64
CA ASP A 62 4.36 -17.04 -6.03
C ASP A 62 5.69 -16.89 -5.30
N GLU A 63 6.01 -15.70 -4.82
CA GLU A 63 7.33 -15.42 -4.25
C GLU A 63 7.25 -14.89 -2.82
N LEU A 64 6.60 -13.78 -2.60
CA LEU A 64 6.61 -13.12 -1.29
C LEU A 64 5.96 -13.95 -0.19
N THR A 65 4.89 -14.65 -0.49
CA THR A 65 4.21 -15.50 0.51
C THR A 65 5.06 -16.69 0.95
N VAL A 66 6.08 -17.05 0.16
CA VAL A 66 7.03 -18.11 0.52
C VAL A 66 8.41 -17.53 0.84
N ASP A 67 8.45 -16.26 1.20
CA ASP A 67 9.66 -15.56 1.64
C ASP A 67 10.75 -15.47 0.58
N VAL A 68 10.38 -15.49 -0.70
CA VAL A 68 11.34 -15.29 -1.79
C VAL A 68 11.32 -13.83 -2.20
N VAL A 69 12.45 -13.16 -2.05
CA VAL A 69 12.61 -11.75 -2.46
C VAL A 69 13.78 -11.69 -3.43
N ARG A 70 13.44 -11.58 -4.73
CA ARG A 70 14.48 -11.48 -5.76
C ARG A 70 14.87 -10.02 -5.98
N GLU A 71 16.14 -9.80 -6.25
CA GLU A 71 16.65 -8.46 -6.50
C GLU A 71 15.95 -7.80 -7.70
N GLU A 72 15.69 -8.58 -8.74
CA GLU A 72 14.98 -8.07 -9.93
C GLU A 72 13.55 -7.64 -9.60
N ALA A 73 12.88 -8.41 -8.74
CA ALA A 73 11.52 -8.06 -8.32
C ALA A 73 11.52 -6.77 -7.49
N ALA A 74 12.47 -6.63 -6.59
CA ALA A 74 12.59 -5.40 -5.79
C ALA A 74 12.88 -4.19 -6.67
N SER A 75 13.78 -4.32 -7.63
CA SER A 75 14.09 -3.24 -8.57
C SER A 75 12.89 -2.86 -9.43
N TRP A 76 12.16 -3.87 -9.90
CA TRP A 76 10.95 -3.65 -10.68
C TRP A 76 9.92 -2.89 -9.86
N PHE A 77 9.72 -3.30 -8.60
CA PHE A 77 8.75 -2.68 -7.71
C PHE A 77 9.09 -1.20 -7.44
N VAL A 78 10.35 -0.91 -7.16
CA VAL A 78 10.79 0.47 -6.93
C VAL A 78 10.55 1.32 -8.17
N ALA A 79 10.80 0.78 -9.36
CA ALA A 79 10.53 1.49 -10.62
C ALA A 79 9.03 1.79 -10.76
N ARG A 80 8.14 0.89 -10.32
CA ARG A 80 6.70 1.14 -10.34
C ARG A 80 6.34 2.25 -9.36
N LEU A 81 6.93 2.27 -8.17
CA LEU A 81 6.69 3.35 -7.20
C LEU A 81 7.07 4.70 -7.80
N GLU A 82 8.22 4.77 -8.44
CA GLU A 82 8.69 6.03 -9.06
C GLU A 82 7.71 6.51 -10.12
N ARG A 83 7.20 5.62 -10.96
CA ARG A 83 6.22 5.98 -11.99
C ARG A 83 4.92 6.47 -11.39
N LEU A 84 4.44 5.80 -10.35
CA LEU A 84 3.19 6.18 -9.70
C LEU A 84 3.32 7.51 -8.97
N LEU A 85 4.44 7.77 -8.34
CA LEU A 85 4.66 9.01 -7.58
C LEU A 85 4.82 10.24 -8.47
N VAL A 86 5.03 10.06 -9.78
CA VAL A 86 5.01 11.19 -10.72
C VAL A 86 3.61 11.80 -10.79
N ARG A 87 2.57 10.98 -10.66
CA ARG A 87 1.17 11.43 -10.84
C ARG A 87 0.30 11.26 -9.60
N CYS A 88 0.84 10.69 -8.52
CA CYS A 88 0.11 10.49 -7.28
C CYS A 88 0.87 11.15 -6.13
N ASP A 89 0.15 11.57 -5.12
CA ASP A 89 0.74 12.18 -3.92
C ASP A 89 1.34 11.14 -2.98
N ALA A 90 0.86 9.90 -3.08
CA ALA A 90 1.31 8.83 -2.21
C ALA A 90 0.96 7.47 -2.81
N VAL A 91 1.60 6.42 -2.29
CA VAL A 91 1.31 5.04 -2.64
C VAL A 91 0.96 4.29 -1.37
N VAL A 92 -0.13 3.54 -1.41
CA VAL A 92 -0.60 2.72 -0.30
C VAL A 92 -0.31 1.27 -0.62
N LEU A 93 0.41 0.60 0.26
CA LEU A 93 0.70 -0.84 0.14
C LEU A 93 -0.39 -1.60 0.89
N GLY A 94 -1.33 -2.16 0.14
CA GLY A 94 -2.50 -2.84 0.69
C GLY A 94 -2.28 -4.30 1.03
N CYS A 95 -1.06 -4.79 0.87
CA CYS A 95 -0.69 -6.16 1.19
C CYS A 95 0.53 -6.14 2.10
N THR A 96 0.48 -6.91 3.19
CA THR A 96 1.53 -6.89 4.20
C THR A 96 2.89 -7.35 3.70
N GLU A 97 2.93 -8.18 2.66
CA GLU A 97 4.17 -8.70 2.11
C GLU A 97 4.91 -7.71 1.22
N LEU A 98 4.25 -6.67 0.72
CA LEU A 98 4.87 -5.73 -0.23
C LEU A 98 6.08 -5.00 0.36
N SER A 99 6.07 -4.74 1.66
CA SER A 99 7.19 -4.05 2.29
C SER A 99 8.49 -4.85 2.23
N MET A 100 8.41 -6.17 1.99
CA MET A 100 9.58 -7.02 1.82
C MET A 100 10.40 -6.63 0.59
N LEU A 101 9.78 -5.96 -0.38
CA LEU A 101 10.45 -5.50 -1.60
C LEU A 101 11.22 -4.19 -1.40
N LEU A 102 11.12 -3.59 -0.22
CA LEU A 102 11.79 -2.34 0.09
C LEU A 102 12.90 -2.59 1.12
N ASP A 103 14.14 -2.30 0.74
CA ASP A 103 15.25 -2.37 1.68
C ASP A 103 15.24 -1.13 2.60
N ALA A 104 16.17 -1.08 3.54
CA ALA A 104 16.23 0.02 4.50
C ALA A 104 16.40 1.38 3.83
N GLU A 105 17.21 1.44 2.77
CA GLU A 105 17.44 2.67 2.03
C GLU A 105 16.17 3.14 1.31
N ALA A 106 15.46 2.21 0.65
CA ALA A 106 14.21 2.53 -0.05
C ALA A 106 13.14 3.00 0.94
N ARG A 107 13.02 2.32 2.08
CA ARG A 107 12.06 2.74 3.12
C ARG A 107 12.32 4.15 3.60
N LYS A 108 13.58 4.51 3.75
CA LYS A 108 13.98 5.84 4.16
C LYS A 108 13.67 6.87 3.07
N ARG A 109 13.97 6.52 1.82
CA ARG A 109 13.74 7.41 0.67
C ARG A 109 12.25 7.74 0.50
N TYR A 110 11.39 6.74 0.68
CA TYR A 110 9.95 6.88 0.44
C TYR A 110 9.14 7.13 1.70
N ALA A 111 9.78 7.41 2.82
CA ALA A 111 9.08 7.74 4.05
C ALA A 111 8.20 8.98 3.81
N GLY A 112 6.96 8.92 4.24
CA GLY A 112 6.01 10.01 4.07
C GLY A 112 5.25 10.01 2.74
N VAL A 113 5.63 9.16 1.77
CA VAL A 113 4.91 9.04 0.51
C VAL A 113 4.49 7.60 0.20
N VAL A 114 5.10 6.61 0.83
CA VAL A 114 4.68 5.21 0.73
C VAL A 114 4.21 4.76 2.10
N PHE A 115 2.98 4.26 2.17
CA PHE A 115 2.31 3.91 3.41
C PHE A 115 2.02 2.42 3.45
N ASP A 116 2.59 1.74 4.45
CA ASP A 116 2.40 0.32 4.67
C ASP A 116 1.20 0.12 5.60
N THR A 117 0.14 -0.52 5.12
CA THR A 117 -1.07 -0.73 5.92
C THR A 117 -0.82 -1.60 7.14
N ALA A 118 0.14 -2.52 7.10
CA ALA A 118 0.46 -3.33 8.26
C ALA A 118 0.98 -2.47 9.41
N THR A 119 1.87 -1.52 9.12
CA THR A 119 2.39 -0.60 10.13
C THR A 119 1.28 0.31 10.66
N LEU A 120 0.44 0.84 9.76
CA LEU A 120 -0.67 1.71 10.17
C LEU A 120 -1.69 0.97 11.02
N HIS A 121 -1.94 -0.30 10.70
CA HIS A 121 -2.85 -1.12 11.50
C HIS A 121 -2.30 -1.34 12.91
N ALA A 122 -1.01 -1.66 13.03
CA ALA A 122 -0.37 -1.85 14.33
C ALA A 122 -0.42 -0.57 15.18
N GLU A 123 -0.13 0.57 14.57
CA GLU A 123 -0.21 1.87 15.25
C GLU A 123 -1.63 2.17 15.71
N ALA A 124 -2.62 1.89 14.88
CA ALA A 124 -4.03 2.11 15.22
C ALA A 124 -4.45 1.20 16.38
N ALA A 125 -3.99 -0.05 16.40
CA ALA A 125 -4.30 -0.99 17.47
C ALA A 125 -3.72 -0.53 18.81
N VAL A 126 -2.49 -0.01 18.80
CA VAL A 126 -1.85 0.53 20.00
C VAL A 126 -2.62 1.74 20.51
N ARG A 127 -3.00 2.67 19.65
CA ARG A 127 -3.79 3.85 20.04
C ARG A 127 -5.13 3.45 20.64
N PHE A 128 -5.79 2.46 20.03
CA PHE A 128 -7.07 1.96 20.53
C PHE A 128 -6.91 1.35 21.93
N ALA A 129 -5.89 0.52 22.14
CA ALA A 129 -5.62 -0.09 23.44
C ALA A 129 -5.36 0.96 24.52
N LEU A 130 -4.60 2.01 24.19
CA LEU A 130 -4.31 3.09 25.13
C LEU A 130 -5.55 3.89 25.51
N ARG A 131 -6.52 4.01 24.61
CA ARG A 131 -7.79 4.69 24.90
C ARG A 131 -8.65 3.92 25.88
N GLU A 132 -8.55 2.61 25.86
CA GLU A 132 -9.35 1.74 26.73
C GLU A 132 -8.87 1.75 28.17
N GLU A 133 -7.68 2.21 28.43
CA GLU A 133 -7.12 2.38 29.75
C GLU A 133 -7.50 3.72 30.38
#